data_d23881731386d951bfca2946a6832b5f
#
_entry.id   d23881731386d951bfca2946a6832b5f
#
_cell.length_a   1.000
_cell.length_b   1.000
_cell.length_c   1.000
_cell.angle_alpha   90.00
_cell.angle_beta   90.00
_cell.angle_gamma   90.00
#
_symmetry.space_group_name_H-M   'P 1'
#
loop_
_entity.id
_entity.type
_entity.pdbx_description
1 polymer ?
#
loop_
_entity_poly.entity_id
_entity_poly.type
_entity_poly.pdbx_seq_one_letter_code
_entity_poly.pdbx_strand_id
1 'polypeptide(L)'
;LDELKEFRQWDSPTPGHPERDLSRGIENTSGPLGQGHTFAVGAAIAAKFMKARFNEIMDQTIYAYISDGGVQEEISQGSGRVAGALGLDNLIMFYDSNDIQLSTETKDVTIEDTAKKYEAWGWKVISINGNDPDAIRKALNEAKAEKERPTIIIGKTVMGKGARKADGSSYEANCATHGAPLGGEAYINTIKNLHGDPENPFVIFPEVAELYAKRAAELKKIVAEKYTVKAAWAKANPEAAAKLELFFSGKAPKVNWSAIEQK
;
A
#
# COMPACT_ATOMS: atom_id res chain seq x y z
N LEU A 1 17.65 -8.34 8.08
CA LEU A 1 18.28 -8.43 6.73
C LEU A 1 18.51 -9.87 6.27
N ASP A 2 18.80 -10.81 7.18
CA ASP A 2 19.12 -12.19 6.78
C ASP A 2 17.96 -12.85 6.03
N GLU A 3 16.72 -12.61 6.44
CA GLU A 3 15.53 -13.08 5.72
C GLU A 3 15.43 -12.51 4.28
N LEU A 4 15.93 -11.29 4.02
CA LEU A 4 15.93 -10.70 2.69
C LEU A 4 16.95 -11.34 1.75
N LYS A 5 18.02 -11.96 2.29
CA LYS A 5 18.98 -12.73 1.50
C LYS A 5 18.38 -13.99 0.91
N GLU A 6 17.28 -14.47 1.51
CA GLU A 6 16.53 -15.66 1.08
C GLU A 6 15.27 -15.31 0.29
N PHE A 7 15.16 -14.06 -0.21
CA PHE A 7 14.00 -13.61 -0.97
C PHE A 7 13.69 -14.54 -2.14
N ARG A 8 12.43 -15.01 -2.20
CA ARG A 8 11.92 -15.95 -3.20
C ARG A 8 12.57 -17.34 -3.19
N GLN A 9 13.35 -17.68 -2.16
CA GLN A 9 13.83 -19.05 -2.00
C GLN A 9 12.70 -19.95 -1.46
N TRP A 10 12.86 -21.25 -1.65
CA TRP A 10 11.89 -22.23 -1.13
C TRP A 10 11.83 -22.15 0.40
N ASP A 11 10.61 -22.18 0.94
CA ASP A 11 10.32 -22.09 2.38
C ASP A 11 10.87 -20.84 3.09
N SER A 12 11.18 -19.79 2.31
CA SER A 12 11.65 -18.53 2.86
C SER A 12 10.48 -17.71 3.43
N PRO A 13 10.70 -16.98 4.55
CA PRO A 13 9.72 -16.06 5.10
C PRO A 13 9.51 -14.79 4.24
N THR A 14 10.27 -14.63 3.16
CA THR A 14 10.17 -13.53 2.19
C THR A 14 9.81 -14.04 0.81
N PRO A 15 8.54 -14.51 0.60
CA PRO A 15 8.08 -14.98 -0.70
C PRO A 15 8.00 -13.84 -1.72
N GLY A 16 7.86 -14.18 -3.00
CA GLY A 16 7.74 -13.22 -4.09
C GLY A 16 6.46 -12.36 -4.03
N HIS A 17 5.41 -12.86 -3.39
CA HIS A 17 4.19 -12.13 -3.06
C HIS A 17 3.98 -12.19 -1.54
N PRO A 18 3.69 -11.07 -0.87
CA PRO A 18 3.51 -11.07 0.58
C PRO A 18 2.40 -12.01 1.03
N GLU A 19 2.68 -12.79 2.07
CA GLU A 19 1.72 -13.62 2.78
C GLU A 19 1.36 -12.97 4.11
N ARG A 20 0.08 -13.05 4.50
CA ARG A 20 -0.40 -12.48 5.75
C ARG A 20 0.31 -13.07 6.95
N ASP A 21 1.03 -12.22 7.67
CA ASP A 21 1.71 -12.53 8.93
C ASP A 21 1.65 -11.33 9.87
N LEU A 22 0.66 -11.35 10.76
CA LEU A 22 0.44 -10.23 11.70
C LEU A 22 1.60 -10.03 12.68
N SER A 23 2.38 -11.07 12.96
CA SER A 23 3.54 -10.99 13.86
C SER A 23 4.67 -10.16 13.25
N ARG A 24 4.72 -10.11 11.91
CA ARG A 24 5.67 -9.33 11.12
C ARG A 24 5.09 -8.02 10.58
N GLY A 25 3.82 -7.71 10.91
CA GLY A 25 3.13 -6.51 10.43
C GLY A 25 2.62 -6.63 9.00
N ILE A 26 2.49 -7.84 8.46
CA ILE A 26 1.91 -8.09 7.15
C ILE A 26 0.42 -8.39 7.33
N GLU A 27 -0.42 -7.42 7.03
CA GLU A 27 -1.85 -7.47 7.33
C GLU A 27 -2.65 -8.26 6.29
N ASN A 28 -2.12 -8.40 5.07
CA ASN A 28 -2.86 -8.94 3.95
C ASN A 28 -1.97 -9.77 3.01
N THR A 29 -2.50 -10.86 2.47
CA THR A 29 -1.90 -11.62 1.37
C THR A 29 -2.22 -10.91 0.07
N SER A 30 -1.20 -10.68 -0.76
CA SER A 30 -1.35 -10.06 -2.08
C SER A 30 -0.56 -10.84 -3.13
N GLY A 31 -0.80 -10.55 -4.40
CA GLY A 31 -0.22 -11.23 -5.56
C GLY A 31 -1.19 -11.21 -6.73
N PRO A 32 -2.41 -11.79 -6.59
CA PRO A 32 -3.43 -11.64 -7.63
C PRO A 32 -3.79 -10.16 -7.81
N LEU A 33 -3.67 -9.66 -9.05
CA LEU A 33 -3.92 -8.26 -9.39
C LEU A 33 -5.36 -7.85 -9.04
N GLY A 34 -5.53 -6.64 -8.54
CA GLY A 34 -6.82 -6.07 -8.16
C GLY A 34 -7.36 -6.47 -6.79
N GLN A 35 -6.97 -7.62 -6.22
CA GLN A 35 -7.48 -8.06 -4.92
C GLN A 35 -7.06 -7.13 -3.78
N GLY A 36 -5.81 -6.69 -3.74
CA GLY A 36 -5.31 -5.73 -2.74
C GLY A 36 -6.09 -4.42 -2.75
N HIS A 37 -6.48 -3.93 -3.93
CA HIS A 37 -7.34 -2.77 -4.09
C HIS A 37 -8.72 -2.99 -3.44
N THR A 38 -9.33 -4.15 -3.70
CA THR A 38 -10.63 -4.52 -3.12
C THR A 38 -10.56 -4.63 -1.60
N PHE A 39 -9.49 -5.23 -1.06
CA PHE A 39 -9.26 -5.29 0.39
C PHE A 39 -9.11 -3.90 1.01
N ALA A 40 -8.39 -2.98 0.35
CA ALA A 40 -8.23 -1.61 0.82
C ALA A 40 -9.57 -0.86 0.87
N VAL A 41 -10.43 -1.03 -0.13
CA VAL A 41 -11.79 -0.46 -0.13
C VAL A 41 -12.62 -1.06 1.01
N GLY A 42 -12.60 -2.37 1.20
CA GLY A 42 -13.27 -3.03 2.32
C GLY A 42 -12.76 -2.55 3.68
N ALA A 43 -11.44 -2.39 3.83
CA ALA A 43 -10.83 -1.85 5.05
C ALA A 43 -11.24 -0.40 5.31
N ALA A 44 -11.33 0.44 4.26
CA ALA A 44 -11.77 1.84 4.39
C ALA A 44 -13.23 1.94 4.84
N ILE A 45 -14.11 1.09 4.30
CA ILE A 45 -15.51 0.98 4.73
C ILE A 45 -15.57 0.57 6.20
N ALA A 46 -14.83 -0.49 6.58
CA ALA A 46 -14.78 -0.97 7.95
C ALA A 46 -14.24 0.11 8.92
N ALA A 47 -13.20 0.85 8.54
CA ALA A 47 -12.65 1.94 9.35
C ALA A 47 -13.68 3.06 9.58
N LYS A 48 -14.43 3.48 8.55
CA LYS A 48 -15.52 4.46 8.71
C LYS A 48 -16.65 3.93 9.61
N PHE A 49 -17.02 2.66 9.46
CA PHE A 49 -17.99 2.02 10.33
C PHE A 49 -17.53 1.99 11.80
N MET A 50 -16.27 1.66 12.05
CA MET A 50 -15.69 1.63 13.39
C MET A 50 -15.59 3.03 13.98
N LYS A 51 -15.17 4.03 13.20
CA LYS A 51 -15.15 5.44 13.61
C LYS A 51 -16.54 5.95 14.00
N ALA A 52 -17.57 5.63 13.23
CA ALA A 52 -18.95 6.02 13.52
C ALA A 52 -19.47 5.43 14.85
N ARG A 53 -18.92 4.28 15.29
CA ARG A 53 -19.32 3.59 16.53
C ARG A 53 -18.46 3.94 17.73
N PHE A 54 -17.16 4.19 17.52
CA PHE A 54 -16.16 4.30 18.59
C PHE A 54 -15.37 5.60 18.54
N ASN A 55 -15.81 6.56 17.70
CA ASN A 55 -15.22 7.89 17.56
C ASN A 55 -13.75 7.87 17.11
N GLU A 56 -13.02 8.91 17.42
CA GLU A 56 -11.66 9.20 16.92
C GLU A 56 -10.62 8.15 17.31
N ILE A 57 -10.88 7.31 18.32
CA ILE A 57 -9.96 6.21 18.67
C ILE A 57 -9.85 5.14 17.56
N MET A 58 -10.82 5.12 16.64
CA MET A 58 -10.89 4.23 15.48
C MET A 58 -10.82 4.99 14.16
N ASP A 59 -10.24 6.20 14.17
CA ASP A 59 -10.04 7.00 12.97
C ASP A 59 -8.76 6.56 12.25
N GLN A 60 -8.92 5.80 11.17
CA GLN A 60 -7.83 5.21 10.41
C GLN A 60 -7.86 5.65 8.95
N THR A 61 -6.69 5.99 8.42
CA THR A 61 -6.47 6.16 6.98
C THR A 61 -5.93 4.86 6.41
N ILE A 62 -6.51 4.41 5.32
CA ILE A 62 -6.09 3.23 4.59
C ILE A 62 -5.26 3.66 3.39
N TYR A 63 -4.10 3.02 3.23
CA TYR A 63 -3.19 3.24 2.11
C TYR A 63 -3.15 2.00 1.24
N ALA A 64 -3.14 2.19 -0.07
CA ALA A 64 -3.00 1.11 -1.04
C ALA A 64 -2.03 1.51 -2.15
N TYR A 65 -1.36 0.51 -2.71
CA TYR A 65 -0.57 0.65 -3.94
C TYR A 65 -1.25 -0.13 -5.06
N ILE A 66 -1.19 0.41 -6.26
CA ILE A 66 -1.67 -0.25 -7.46
C ILE A 66 -0.72 0.03 -8.63
N SER A 67 -0.61 -0.90 -9.54
CA SER A 67 0.26 -0.83 -10.72
C SER A 67 -0.54 -0.72 -12.02
N ASP A 68 0.17 -0.57 -13.15
CA ASP A 68 -0.44 -0.51 -14.49
C ASP A 68 -1.34 -1.70 -14.80
N GLY A 69 -0.92 -2.92 -14.50
CA GLY A 69 -1.77 -4.10 -14.64
C GLY A 69 -2.93 -4.10 -13.65
N GLY A 70 -2.68 -3.68 -12.40
CA GLY A 70 -3.69 -3.67 -11.35
C GLY A 70 -4.87 -2.73 -11.62
N VAL A 71 -4.65 -1.55 -12.21
CA VAL A 71 -5.74 -0.59 -12.51
C VAL A 71 -6.64 -1.06 -13.65
N GLN A 72 -6.18 -2.02 -14.45
CA GLN A 72 -6.95 -2.59 -15.57
C GLN A 72 -7.89 -3.71 -15.14
N GLU A 73 -7.63 -4.33 -13.98
CA GLU A 73 -8.48 -5.41 -13.47
C GLU A 73 -9.90 -4.93 -13.19
N GLU A 74 -10.91 -5.67 -13.67
CA GLU A 74 -12.33 -5.33 -13.47
C GLU A 74 -12.71 -5.22 -11.99
N ILE A 75 -12.12 -6.05 -11.14
CA ILE A 75 -12.35 -6.00 -9.69
C ILE A 75 -11.81 -4.70 -9.07
N SER A 76 -10.67 -4.19 -9.57
CA SER A 76 -10.12 -2.88 -9.17
C SER A 76 -11.06 -1.76 -9.59
N GLN A 77 -11.55 -1.80 -10.82
CA GLN A 77 -12.45 -0.79 -11.36
C GLN A 77 -13.80 -0.79 -10.62
N GLY A 78 -14.36 -1.97 -10.36
CA GLY A 78 -15.56 -2.11 -9.54
C GLY A 78 -15.40 -1.52 -8.15
N SER A 79 -14.28 -1.84 -7.47
CA SER A 79 -13.95 -1.32 -6.15
C SER A 79 -13.72 0.20 -6.17
N GLY A 80 -13.04 0.72 -7.20
CA GLY A 80 -12.84 2.15 -7.41
C GLY A 80 -14.14 2.93 -7.52
N ARG A 81 -15.11 2.41 -8.29
CA ARG A 81 -16.45 2.99 -8.40
C ARG A 81 -17.20 3.01 -7.05
N VAL A 82 -17.12 1.91 -6.30
CA VAL A 82 -17.74 1.84 -4.96
C VAL A 82 -17.09 2.84 -4.00
N ALA A 83 -15.78 2.95 -3.99
CA ALA A 83 -15.08 3.88 -3.12
C ALA A 83 -15.44 5.34 -3.39
N GLY A 84 -15.52 5.73 -4.67
CA GLY A 84 -15.96 7.07 -5.07
C GLY A 84 -17.41 7.34 -4.70
N ALA A 85 -18.32 6.40 -5.01
CA ALA A 85 -19.74 6.52 -4.68
C ALA A 85 -20.02 6.65 -3.17
N LEU A 86 -19.20 5.99 -2.33
CA LEU A 86 -19.30 6.07 -0.87
C LEU A 86 -18.52 7.25 -0.26
N GLY A 87 -17.79 8.03 -1.04
CA GLY A 87 -16.98 9.13 -0.55
C GLY A 87 -15.98 8.69 0.52
N LEU A 88 -15.18 7.64 0.24
CA LEU A 88 -14.24 7.09 1.22
C LEU A 88 -13.00 8.00 1.37
N ASP A 89 -13.16 9.14 2.01
CA ASP A 89 -12.11 10.14 2.27
C ASP A 89 -10.91 9.61 3.07
N ASN A 90 -11.09 8.47 3.73
CA ASN A 90 -10.06 7.76 4.47
C ASN A 90 -9.26 6.75 3.62
N LEU A 91 -9.45 6.71 2.30
CA LEU A 91 -8.71 5.88 1.36
C LEU A 91 -7.78 6.72 0.49
N ILE A 92 -6.48 6.45 0.58
CA ILE A 92 -5.44 7.06 -0.26
C ILE A 92 -4.75 5.95 -1.03
N MET A 93 -4.78 6.02 -2.34
CA MET A 93 -4.15 5.04 -3.22
C MET A 93 -3.03 5.69 -4.01
N PHE A 94 -1.87 5.04 -4.07
CA PHE A 94 -0.77 5.41 -4.94
C PHE A 94 -0.74 4.48 -6.15
N TYR A 95 -0.88 5.05 -7.33
CA TYR A 95 -0.72 4.33 -8.59
C TYR A 95 0.69 4.54 -9.11
N ASP A 96 1.47 3.47 -9.14
CA ASP A 96 2.79 3.39 -9.77
C ASP A 96 2.60 3.26 -11.29
N SER A 97 2.56 4.41 -11.96
CA SER A 97 2.36 4.52 -13.40
C SER A 97 3.70 4.54 -14.12
N ASN A 98 4.21 3.38 -14.49
CA ASN A 98 5.51 3.23 -15.12
C ASN A 98 5.44 2.82 -16.60
N ASP A 99 4.24 2.63 -17.15
CA ASP A 99 3.92 2.25 -18.52
C ASP A 99 4.38 0.84 -18.93
N ILE A 100 4.86 0.02 -17.98
CA ILE A 100 5.37 -1.31 -18.29
C ILE A 100 4.51 -2.38 -17.63
N GLN A 101 4.19 -3.41 -18.39
CA GLN A 101 3.54 -4.62 -17.92
C GLN A 101 4.48 -5.81 -18.08
N LEU A 102 3.99 -7.03 -17.77
CA LEU A 102 4.81 -8.23 -17.76
C LEU A 102 5.54 -8.46 -19.10
N SER A 103 4.89 -8.24 -20.22
CA SER A 103 5.42 -8.57 -21.55
C SER A 103 5.30 -7.43 -22.57
N THR A 104 4.71 -6.28 -22.22
CA THR A 104 4.45 -5.19 -23.15
C THR A 104 4.34 -3.84 -22.45
N GLU A 105 4.21 -2.78 -23.21
CA GLU A 105 3.91 -1.46 -22.69
C GLU A 105 2.39 -1.28 -22.51
N THR A 106 1.99 -0.47 -21.54
CA THR A 106 0.58 -0.21 -21.22
C THR A 106 -0.21 0.29 -22.44
N LYS A 107 0.41 1.15 -23.27
CA LYS A 107 -0.21 1.69 -24.51
C LYS A 107 -0.60 0.62 -25.53
N ASP A 108 -0.01 -0.57 -25.46
CA ASP A 108 -0.28 -1.66 -26.41
C ASP A 108 -1.54 -2.46 -26.03
N VAL A 109 -2.03 -2.28 -24.79
CA VAL A 109 -3.19 -3.03 -24.27
C VAL A 109 -4.36 -2.15 -23.88
N THR A 110 -4.15 -0.87 -23.57
CA THR A 110 -5.23 0.05 -23.22
C THR A 110 -4.97 1.47 -23.72
N ILE A 111 -6.06 2.16 -24.07
CA ILE A 111 -6.06 3.59 -24.42
C ILE A 111 -6.76 4.44 -23.35
N GLU A 112 -7.10 3.85 -22.21
CA GLU A 112 -7.83 4.51 -21.15
C GLU A 112 -7.01 5.60 -20.45
N ASP A 113 -7.66 6.74 -20.21
CA ASP A 113 -7.12 7.80 -19.35
C ASP A 113 -7.52 7.49 -17.90
N THR A 114 -6.61 6.89 -17.14
CA THR A 114 -6.85 6.49 -15.76
C THR A 114 -7.21 7.69 -14.87
N ALA A 115 -6.60 8.85 -15.08
CA ALA A 115 -6.92 10.06 -14.31
C ALA A 115 -8.40 10.46 -14.50
N LYS A 116 -8.83 10.61 -15.74
CA LYS A 116 -10.23 10.95 -16.04
C LYS A 116 -11.21 9.89 -15.58
N LYS A 117 -10.82 8.62 -15.65
CA LYS A 117 -11.64 7.50 -15.19
C LYS A 117 -11.91 7.61 -13.69
N TYR A 118 -10.89 7.84 -12.87
CA TYR A 118 -11.05 8.01 -11.44
C TYR A 118 -11.77 9.31 -11.07
N GLU A 119 -11.52 10.41 -11.78
CA GLU A 119 -12.28 11.66 -11.63
C GLU A 119 -13.79 11.43 -11.86
N ALA A 120 -14.15 10.70 -12.93
CA ALA A 120 -15.54 10.36 -13.25
C ALA A 120 -16.20 9.47 -12.17
N TRP A 121 -15.41 8.69 -11.43
CA TRP A 121 -15.90 7.91 -10.29
C TRP A 121 -15.98 8.71 -8.98
N GLY A 122 -15.65 10.01 -9.00
CA GLY A 122 -15.71 10.88 -7.82
C GLY A 122 -14.48 10.88 -6.93
N TRP A 123 -13.34 10.40 -7.43
CA TRP A 123 -12.07 10.49 -6.71
C TRP A 123 -11.40 11.85 -6.89
N LYS A 124 -10.63 12.26 -5.90
CA LYS A 124 -9.61 13.29 -6.09
C LYS A 124 -8.39 12.65 -6.75
N VAL A 125 -7.93 13.26 -7.84
CA VAL A 125 -6.75 12.80 -8.60
C VAL A 125 -5.62 13.80 -8.44
N ILE A 126 -4.43 13.30 -8.09
CA ILE A 126 -3.19 14.10 -7.96
C ILE A 126 -2.12 13.42 -8.81
N SER A 127 -1.67 14.07 -9.88
CA SER A 127 -0.61 13.55 -10.73
C SER A 127 0.74 14.20 -10.39
N ILE A 128 1.77 13.36 -10.22
CA ILE A 128 3.11 13.79 -9.80
C ILE A 128 4.23 13.05 -10.54
N ASN A 129 5.45 13.57 -10.43
CA ASN A 129 6.65 12.75 -10.64
C ASN A 129 6.79 11.77 -9.47
N GLY A 130 6.52 10.50 -9.69
CA GLY A 130 6.56 9.44 -8.68
C GLY A 130 7.96 9.02 -8.24
N ASN A 131 9.01 9.57 -8.87
CA ASN A 131 10.40 9.41 -8.43
C ASN A 131 10.94 10.62 -7.64
N ASP A 132 10.10 11.61 -7.35
CA ASP A 132 10.45 12.78 -6.55
C ASP A 132 9.87 12.64 -5.13
N PRO A 133 10.71 12.43 -4.09
CA PRO A 133 10.26 12.27 -2.71
C PRO A 133 9.51 13.49 -2.16
N ASP A 134 9.83 14.70 -2.60
CA ASP A 134 9.18 15.92 -2.10
C ASP A 134 7.80 16.09 -2.75
N ALA A 135 7.66 15.76 -4.03
CA ALA A 135 6.36 15.68 -4.70
C ALA A 135 5.45 14.62 -4.05
N ILE A 136 6.00 13.44 -3.69
CA ILE A 136 5.26 12.40 -2.98
C ILE A 136 4.78 12.89 -1.61
N ARG A 137 5.65 13.52 -0.80
CA ARG A 137 5.27 14.06 0.52
C ARG A 137 4.18 15.12 0.40
N LYS A 138 4.31 16.02 -0.57
CA LYS A 138 3.30 17.05 -0.84
C LYS A 138 1.96 16.44 -1.20
N ALA A 139 1.94 15.49 -2.13
CA ALA A 139 0.71 14.80 -2.55
C ALA A 139 0.05 14.01 -1.41
N LEU A 140 0.83 13.31 -0.58
CA LEU A 140 0.32 12.61 0.59
C LEU A 140 -0.29 13.56 1.63
N ASN A 141 0.31 14.73 1.87
CA ASN A 141 -0.24 15.74 2.77
C ASN A 141 -1.54 16.33 2.22
N GLU A 142 -1.60 16.59 0.91
CA GLU A 142 -2.80 17.07 0.23
C GLU A 142 -3.92 16.02 0.27
N ALA A 143 -3.59 14.73 0.05
CA ALA A 143 -4.53 13.63 0.15
C ALA A 143 -5.11 13.46 1.57
N LYS A 144 -4.29 13.61 2.62
CA LYS A 144 -4.74 13.58 4.02
C LYS A 144 -5.67 14.74 4.40
N ALA A 145 -5.54 15.86 3.70
CA ALA A 145 -6.38 17.04 3.92
C ALA A 145 -7.75 16.92 3.24
N GLU A 146 -7.93 16.03 2.26
CA GLU A 146 -9.20 15.73 1.62
C GLU A 146 -10.17 15.07 2.63
N LYS A 147 -11.43 15.49 2.67
CA LYS A 147 -12.43 15.04 3.67
C LYS A 147 -13.75 14.58 3.06
N GLU A 148 -13.84 14.56 1.73
CA GLU A 148 -15.10 14.24 1.05
C GLU A 148 -15.01 13.01 0.15
N ARG A 149 -13.83 12.72 -0.38
CA ARG A 149 -13.64 11.72 -1.44
C ARG A 149 -12.33 10.95 -1.26
N PRO A 150 -12.26 9.70 -1.77
CA PRO A 150 -10.99 8.99 -1.85
C PRO A 150 -10.01 9.72 -2.76
N THR A 151 -8.73 9.55 -2.51
CA THR A 151 -7.67 10.16 -3.32
C THR A 151 -6.82 9.10 -4.00
N ILE A 152 -6.60 9.25 -5.30
CA ILE A 152 -5.55 8.54 -6.04
C ILE A 152 -4.41 9.49 -6.38
N ILE A 153 -3.18 9.09 -6.03
CA ILE A 153 -1.95 9.78 -6.43
C ILE A 153 -1.36 8.98 -7.58
N ILE A 154 -1.37 9.56 -8.77
CA ILE A 154 -0.77 8.96 -9.98
C ILE A 154 0.69 9.40 -10.03
N GLY A 155 1.59 8.53 -9.61
CA GLY A 155 3.02 8.75 -9.63
C GLY A 155 3.63 8.22 -10.92
N LYS A 156 4.08 9.11 -11.81
CA LYS A 156 4.84 8.70 -12.99
C LYS A 156 6.23 8.27 -12.56
N THR A 157 6.55 7.00 -12.77
CA THR A 157 7.81 6.38 -12.38
C THR A 157 8.52 5.74 -13.56
N VAL A 158 9.67 5.14 -13.31
CA VAL A 158 10.48 4.43 -14.32
C VAL A 158 10.66 2.99 -13.86
N MET A 159 10.15 2.03 -14.64
CA MET A 159 10.39 0.60 -14.39
C MET A 159 11.89 0.30 -14.38
N GLY A 160 12.34 -0.42 -13.35
CA GLY A 160 13.75 -0.79 -13.22
C GLY A 160 14.70 0.41 -13.14
N LYS A 161 14.29 1.50 -12.49
CA LYS A 161 15.10 2.72 -12.36
C LYS A 161 16.50 2.39 -11.81
N GLY A 162 17.53 2.83 -12.53
CA GLY A 162 18.93 2.54 -12.21
C GLY A 162 19.46 1.23 -12.78
N ALA A 163 18.62 0.38 -13.35
CA ALA A 163 19.06 -0.90 -13.93
C ALA A 163 20.00 -0.71 -15.11
N ARG A 164 21.03 -1.56 -15.19
CA ARG A 164 22.05 -1.58 -16.26
C ARG A 164 22.14 -2.95 -16.87
N LYS A 165 22.46 -3.00 -18.16
CA LYS A 165 22.82 -4.23 -18.88
C LYS A 165 24.27 -4.62 -18.60
N ALA A 166 24.67 -5.80 -19.06
CA ALA A 166 26.04 -6.29 -18.93
C ALA A 166 27.08 -5.39 -19.64
N ASP A 167 26.68 -4.71 -20.70
CA ASP A 167 27.53 -3.73 -21.42
C ASP A 167 27.53 -2.32 -20.77
N GLY A 168 26.84 -2.14 -19.63
CA GLY A 168 26.73 -0.89 -18.92
C GLY A 168 25.65 0.07 -19.45
N SER A 169 25.00 -0.23 -20.57
CA SER A 169 23.90 0.60 -21.10
C SER A 169 22.67 0.53 -20.20
N SER A 170 21.75 1.52 -20.36
CA SER A 170 20.52 1.56 -19.56
C SER A 170 19.62 0.34 -19.85
N TYR A 171 19.04 -0.20 -18.76
CA TYR A 171 18.02 -1.24 -18.84
C TYR A 171 16.68 -0.78 -18.24
N GLU A 172 16.56 0.52 -18.01
CA GLU A 172 15.34 1.17 -17.52
C GLU A 172 14.21 1.10 -18.55
N ALA A 173 12.97 1.21 -18.08
CA ALA A 173 11.75 1.24 -18.90
C ALA A 173 11.67 0.06 -19.90
N ASN A 174 12.09 -1.12 -19.48
CA ASN A 174 12.11 -2.32 -20.32
C ASN A 174 11.30 -3.45 -19.67
N CYS A 175 10.41 -4.08 -20.43
CA CYS A 175 9.58 -5.20 -19.95
C CYS A 175 10.43 -6.34 -19.37
N ALA A 176 11.64 -6.57 -19.88
CA ALA A 176 12.54 -7.61 -19.39
C ALA A 176 13.04 -7.34 -17.94
N THR A 177 12.90 -6.11 -17.41
CA THR A 177 13.20 -5.82 -16.00
C THR A 177 12.02 -6.08 -15.08
N HIS A 178 10.85 -6.40 -15.62
CA HIS A 178 9.66 -6.70 -14.83
C HIS A 178 9.73 -8.14 -14.28
N GLY A 179 10.22 -8.27 -13.06
CA GLY A 179 10.27 -9.55 -12.34
C GLY A 179 11.40 -10.51 -12.75
N ALA A 180 12.20 -10.20 -13.77
CA ALA A 180 13.36 -10.99 -14.12
C ALA A 180 14.58 -10.59 -13.24
N PRO A 181 15.34 -11.55 -12.70
CA PRO A 181 16.52 -11.24 -11.91
C PRO A 181 17.63 -10.69 -12.82
N LEU A 182 18.35 -9.71 -12.32
CA LEU A 182 19.62 -9.27 -12.91
C LEU A 182 20.72 -10.21 -12.44
N GLY A 183 21.55 -10.70 -13.34
CA GLY A 183 22.67 -11.61 -13.03
C GLY A 183 24.00 -11.16 -13.65
N GLY A 184 25.12 -11.70 -13.16
CA GLY A 184 26.44 -11.43 -13.69
C GLY A 184 26.78 -9.93 -13.74
N GLU A 185 27.39 -9.47 -14.84
CA GLU A 185 27.79 -8.08 -15.01
C GLU A 185 26.63 -7.08 -14.96
N ALA A 186 25.42 -7.47 -15.38
CA ALA A 186 24.25 -6.59 -15.29
C ALA A 186 23.89 -6.27 -13.81
N TYR A 187 23.98 -7.26 -12.93
CA TYR A 187 23.81 -7.06 -11.50
C TYR A 187 24.89 -6.13 -10.92
N ILE A 188 26.16 -6.40 -11.21
CA ILE A 188 27.31 -5.60 -10.75
C ILE A 188 27.18 -4.15 -11.21
N ASN A 189 26.89 -3.92 -12.47
CA ASN A 189 26.74 -2.60 -13.06
C ASN A 189 25.54 -1.84 -12.45
N THR A 190 24.44 -2.54 -12.17
CA THR A 190 23.24 -1.96 -11.54
C THR A 190 23.56 -1.51 -10.10
N ILE A 191 24.18 -2.38 -9.29
CA ILE A 191 24.53 -2.04 -7.90
C ILE A 191 25.48 -0.84 -7.86
N LYS A 192 26.51 -0.82 -8.71
CA LYS A 192 27.45 0.33 -8.82
C LYS A 192 26.72 1.61 -9.26
N ASN A 193 25.83 1.52 -10.23
CA ASN A 193 25.03 2.67 -10.69
C ASN A 193 24.11 3.24 -9.60
N LEU A 194 23.67 2.39 -8.66
CA LEU A 194 22.88 2.77 -7.49
C LEU A 194 23.75 3.15 -6.28
N HIS A 195 25.06 3.34 -6.47
CA HIS A 195 26.04 3.68 -5.45
C HIS A 195 26.20 2.62 -4.34
N GLY A 196 25.80 1.38 -4.61
CA GLY A 196 26.00 0.24 -3.71
C GLY A 196 27.32 -0.47 -3.95
N ASP A 197 27.66 -1.40 -3.05
CA ASP A 197 28.82 -2.28 -3.14
C ASP A 197 28.37 -3.68 -3.59
N PRO A 198 28.75 -4.17 -4.80
CA PRO A 198 28.37 -5.50 -5.26
C PRO A 198 28.89 -6.64 -4.39
N GLU A 199 30.03 -6.45 -3.70
CA GLU A 199 30.61 -7.44 -2.80
C GLU A 199 29.86 -7.49 -1.45
N ASN A 200 29.16 -6.40 -1.08
CA ASN A 200 28.37 -6.32 0.14
C ASN A 200 27.04 -5.60 -0.06
N PRO A 201 26.13 -6.17 -0.87
CA PRO A 201 24.92 -5.48 -1.32
C PRO A 201 23.88 -5.25 -0.21
N PHE A 202 24.03 -5.89 0.95
CA PHE A 202 23.11 -5.76 2.09
C PHE A 202 23.59 -4.80 3.19
N VAL A 203 24.58 -3.97 2.88
CA VAL A 203 25.02 -2.91 3.80
C VAL A 203 23.93 -1.85 3.96
N ILE A 204 23.63 -1.50 5.22
CA ILE A 204 22.81 -0.33 5.54
C ILE A 204 23.75 0.86 5.71
N PHE A 205 23.57 1.89 4.89
CA PHE A 205 24.33 3.13 5.04
C PHE A 205 24.06 3.79 6.41
N PRO A 206 25.08 4.34 7.09
CA PRO A 206 24.91 4.92 8.42
C PRO A 206 23.82 6.00 8.50
N GLU A 207 23.74 6.88 7.51
CA GLU A 207 22.72 7.93 7.42
C GLU A 207 21.30 7.38 7.30
N VAL A 208 21.13 6.24 6.62
CA VAL A 208 19.84 5.53 6.53
C VAL A 208 19.47 4.92 7.87
N ALA A 209 20.45 4.29 8.55
CA ALA A 209 20.22 3.71 9.88
C ALA A 209 19.80 4.79 10.90
N GLU A 210 20.46 5.96 10.88
CA GLU A 210 20.12 7.09 11.73
C GLU A 210 18.71 7.63 11.45
N LEU A 211 18.37 7.80 10.16
CA LEU A 211 17.03 8.24 9.73
C LEU A 211 15.93 7.32 10.26
N TYR A 212 16.10 6.01 10.10
CA TYR A 212 15.13 5.03 10.58
C TYR A 212 15.07 4.96 12.10
N ALA A 213 16.20 5.06 12.81
CA ALA A 213 16.23 5.09 14.27
C ALA A 213 15.48 6.30 14.82
N LYS A 214 15.69 7.49 14.25
CA LYS A 214 14.97 8.71 14.60
C LYS A 214 13.47 8.54 14.39
N ARG A 215 13.08 8.04 13.22
CA ARG A 215 11.66 7.80 12.91
C ARG A 215 11.01 6.77 13.83
N ALA A 216 11.71 5.69 14.15
CA ALA A 216 11.23 4.69 15.10
C ALA A 216 10.99 5.26 16.49
N ALA A 217 11.87 6.15 16.97
CA ALA A 217 11.69 6.83 18.25
C ALA A 217 10.45 7.76 18.25
N GLU A 218 10.23 8.51 17.18
CA GLU A 218 9.03 9.33 17.00
C GLU A 218 7.75 8.48 17.02
N LEU A 219 7.73 7.38 16.25
CA LEU A 219 6.58 6.48 16.17
C LEU A 219 6.26 5.83 17.51
N LYS A 220 7.28 5.43 18.30
CA LYS A 220 7.08 4.90 19.66
C LYS A 220 6.36 5.89 20.57
N LYS A 221 6.67 7.19 20.48
CA LYS A 221 5.96 8.25 21.25
C LYS A 221 4.51 8.35 20.81
N ILE A 222 4.25 8.44 19.50
CA ILE A 222 2.89 8.51 18.96
C ILE A 222 2.06 7.30 19.38
N VAL A 223 2.63 6.10 19.35
CA VAL A 223 1.94 4.87 19.78
C VAL A 223 1.63 4.92 21.28
N ALA A 224 2.58 5.33 22.12
CA ALA A 224 2.36 5.46 23.57
C ALA A 224 1.23 6.47 23.90
N GLU A 225 1.20 7.60 23.20
CA GLU A 225 0.13 8.61 23.33
C GLU A 225 -1.22 8.03 22.90
N LYS A 226 -1.30 7.32 21.79
CA LYS A 226 -2.53 6.65 21.33
C LYS A 226 -3.04 5.62 22.34
N TYR A 227 -2.15 4.81 22.94
CA TYR A 227 -2.55 3.88 24.01
C TYR A 227 -3.11 4.60 25.23
N THR A 228 -2.50 5.72 25.62
CA THR A 228 -2.99 6.55 26.73
C THR A 228 -4.39 7.09 26.44
N VAL A 229 -4.61 7.64 25.24
CA VAL A 229 -5.92 8.14 24.80
C VAL A 229 -6.95 7.01 24.77
N LYS A 230 -6.59 5.85 24.23
CA LYS A 230 -7.48 4.65 24.19
C LYS A 230 -7.87 4.19 25.60
N ALA A 231 -6.92 4.15 26.52
CA ALA A 231 -7.19 3.75 27.91
C ALA A 231 -8.12 4.74 28.63
N ALA A 232 -7.90 6.05 28.46
CA ALA A 232 -8.77 7.08 29.01
C ALA A 232 -10.19 7.00 28.43
N TRP A 233 -10.30 6.82 27.10
CA TRP A 233 -11.58 6.63 26.44
C TRP A 233 -12.31 5.38 26.94
N ALA A 234 -11.63 4.24 27.08
CA ALA A 234 -12.22 3.02 27.57
C ALA A 234 -12.76 3.15 29.00
N LYS A 235 -12.07 3.91 29.86
CA LYS A 235 -12.52 4.21 31.23
C LYS A 235 -13.78 5.08 31.22
N ALA A 236 -13.86 6.04 30.29
CA ALA A 236 -15.01 6.94 30.17
C ALA A 236 -16.21 6.28 29.47
N ASN A 237 -15.98 5.24 28.66
CA ASN A 237 -17.00 4.57 27.84
C ASN A 237 -16.97 3.03 28.01
N PRO A 238 -17.26 2.49 29.21
CA PRO A 238 -17.03 1.06 29.50
C PRO A 238 -17.86 0.11 28.64
N GLU A 239 -19.11 0.46 28.32
CA GLU A 239 -19.95 -0.37 27.45
C GLU A 239 -19.44 -0.39 25.99
N ALA A 240 -19.03 0.77 25.48
CA ALA A 240 -18.47 0.86 24.13
C ALA A 240 -17.11 0.15 24.06
N ALA A 241 -16.29 0.24 25.09
CA ALA A 241 -15.03 -0.49 25.19
C ALA A 241 -15.24 -2.00 25.16
N ALA A 242 -16.22 -2.52 25.92
CA ALA A 242 -16.57 -3.94 25.89
C ALA A 242 -17.04 -4.41 24.50
N LYS A 243 -17.81 -3.58 23.79
CA LYS A 243 -18.20 -3.85 22.40
C LYS A 243 -16.99 -3.85 21.45
N LEU A 244 -16.07 -2.90 21.62
CA LEU A 244 -14.86 -2.83 20.82
C LEU A 244 -14.00 -4.09 21.00
N GLU A 245 -13.80 -4.54 22.22
CA GLU A 245 -13.10 -5.80 22.53
C GLU A 245 -13.78 -7.01 21.87
N LEU A 246 -15.12 -7.05 21.84
CA LEU A 246 -15.85 -8.11 21.16
C LEU A 246 -15.57 -8.13 19.66
N PHE A 247 -15.52 -6.96 18.98
CA PHE A 247 -15.17 -6.88 17.56
C PHE A 247 -13.76 -7.43 17.27
N PHE A 248 -12.80 -7.20 18.17
CA PHE A 248 -11.42 -7.70 18.00
C PHE A 248 -11.21 -9.13 18.53
N SER A 249 -12.16 -9.70 19.25
CA SER A 249 -12.02 -11.03 19.85
C SER A 249 -12.01 -12.19 18.86
N GLY A 250 -12.41 -11.94 17.59
CA GLY A 250 -12.62 -12.99 16.58
C GLY A 250 -13.81 -13.91 16.85
N LYS A 251 -14.60 -13.66 17.91
CA LYS A 251 -15.77 -14.45 18.24
C LYS A 251 -16.95 -14.03 17.37
N ALA A 252 -17.60 -15.00 16.75
CA ALA A 252 -18.84 -14.73 16.02
C ALA A 252 -19.94 -14.25 16.99
N PRO A 253 -20.77 -13.28 16.60
CA PRO A 253 -21.92 -12.87 17.41
C PRO A 253 -22.90 -14.03 17.52
N LYS A 254 -23.56 -14.14 18.69
CA LYS A 254 -24.67 -15.07 18.83
C LYS A 254 -25.85 -14.52 18.04
N VAL A 255 -26.22 -15.22 16.97
CA VAL A 255 -27.39 -14.87 16.15
C VAL A 255 -28.60 -15.62 16.69
N ASN A 256 -29.67 -14.89 17.02
CA ASN A 256 -30.95 -15.49 17.32
C ASN A 256 -31.72 -15.73 16.01
N TRP A 257 -31.52 -16.92 15.43
CA TRP A 257 -32.12 -17.30 14.15
C TRP A 257 -33.65 -17.33 14.19
N SER A 258 -34.24 -17.61 15.38
CA SER A 258 -35.70 -17.64 15.54
C SER A 258 -36.36 -16.25 15.54
N ALA A 259 -35.56 -15.18 15.69
CA ALA A 259 -36.05 -13.80 15.62
C ALA A 259 -35.92 -13.19 14.22
N ILE A 260 -35.44 -13.94 13.22
CA ILE A 260 -35.32 -13.49 11.84
C ILE A 260 -36.63 -13.78 11.12
N GLU A 261 -37.40 -12.75 10.86
CA GLU A 261 -38.60 -12.87 10.02
C GLU A 261 -38.17 -12.94 8.55
N GLN A 262 -38.62 -13.99 7.86
CA GLN A 262 -38.52 -14.03 6.40
C GLN A 262 -39.63 -13.14 5.83
N LYS A 263 -39.27 -12.11 5.09
CA LYS A 263 -40.20 -11.29 4.31
C LYS A 263 -40.38 -11.86 2.92
#